data_576ba6a7c78472af70522e4b33c7fd83
#
_entry.id   576ba6a7c78472af70522e4b33c7fd83
#
_cell.length_a   1.000
_cell.length_b   1.000
_cell.length_c   1.000
_cell.angle_alpha   90.00
_cell.angle_beta   90.00
_cell.angle_gamma   90.00
#
_symmetry.space_group_name_H-M   'P 1'
#
loop_
_entity.id
_entity.type
_entity.pdbx_description
1 polymer ?
#
loop_
_entity_poly.entity_id
_entity_poly.type
_entity_poly.pdbx_seq_one_letter_code
_entity_poly.pdbx_strand_id
1 'polypeptide(L)'
;MEKKFADLEQRKGPFAVINATDMVAGQEVSFTQDFFDWLCVDLNDVEIARAVAASSAVPLIFSPITQNNHGGACQAESKKELLTQMKVGNRLWLNNFETMKKRTASYQNNEEKPYLHLVDGGLTDNLGLASLLDMSNLLTVKKLYAELKNYNLRNIIVVNVNAQNELSNHIDKSADVPGIKEVVNTVINVPIDKTTESTVKYSQKFADQWNAYTKHKKGAKIKAYFVNLSLKDLPEGQLKNDVLNIGTSFYLPQSDVDKLREAAKILLEQSKEYHKALKALQ
;
A
#
# COMPACT_ATOMS: atom_id res chain seq x y z
N MET A 1 10.57 22.30 15.01
CA MET A 1 10.27 21.18 15.92
C MET A 1 9.85 20.01 15.04
N GLU A 2 10.67 18.98 15.02
CA GLU A 2 10.41 17.78 14.21
C GLU A 2 9.23 17.01 14.81
N LYS A 3 8.27 16.62 13.96
CA LYS A 3 7.07 15.89 14.38
C LYS A 3 7.34 14.41 14.41
N LYS A 4 6.99 13.75 15.52
CA LYS A 4 7.10 12.32 15.73
C LYS A 4 5.75 11.61 15.55
N PHE A 5 5.74 10.29 15.43
CA PHE A 5 4.50 9.50 15.38
C PHE A 5 3.65 9.67 16.63
N ALA A 6 4.24 9.87 17.82
CA ALA A 6 3.53 10.22 19.04
C ALA A 6 2.63 11.46 18.88
N ASP A 7 3.00 12.42 18.03
CA ASP A 7 2.17 13.61 17.76
C ASP A 7 0.89 13.28 16.96
N LEU A 8 0.86 12.15 16.20
CA LEU A 8 -0.30 11.71 15.47
C LEU A 8 -1.32 11.01 16.38
N GLU A 9 -0.86 10.22 17.36
CA GLU A 9 -1.76 9.52 18.30
C GLU A 9 -2.57 10.48 19.17
N GLN A 10 -2.01 11.67 19.49
CA GLN A 10 -2.70 12.71 20.25
C GLN A 10 -3.84 13.36 19.47
N ARG A 11 -3.94 13.15 18.16
CA ARG A 11 -4.95 13.77 17.31
C ARG A 11 -6.11 12.81 17.10
N LYS A 12 -7.34 13.31 17.18
CA LYS A 12 -8.56 12.61 16.78
C LYS A 12 -8.70 12.62 15.24
N GLY A 13 -7.65 12.27 14.53
CA GLY A 13 -7.59 12.24 13.07
C GLY A 13 -7.66 10.82 12.52
N PRO A 14 -7.62 10.66 11.18
CA PRO A 14 -7.53 9.35 10.57
C PRO A 14 -6.18 8.69 10.93
N PHE A 15 -6.20 7.35 11.02
CA PHE A 15 -4.98 6.58 11.15
C PHE A 15 -4.19 6.65 9.84
N ALA A 16 -2.92 7.03 9.90
CA ALA A 16 -2.04 7.13 8.73
C ALA A 16 -1.03 5.99 8.75
N VAL A 17 -0.93 5.25 7.65
CA VAL A 17 0.11 4.25 7.42
C VAL A 17 1.02 4.78 6.32
N ILE A 18 2.32 4.83 6.59
CA ILE A 18 3.36 5.19 5.62
C ILE A 18 4.12 3.89 5.32
N ASN A 19 4.29 3.58 4.04
CA ASN A 19 4.96 2.36 3.60
C ASN A 19 6.26 2.69 2.89
N ALA A 20 7.29 1.87 3.13
CA ALA A 20 8.56 1.87 2.42
C ALA A 20 8.91 0.43 2.02
N THR A 21 9.98 0.25 1.26
CA THR A 21 10.49 -1.05 0.86
C THR A 21 11.83 -1.34 1.53
N ASP A 22 11.98 -2.48 2.20
CA ASP A 22 13.29 -3.00 2.59
C ASP A 22 14.06 -3.42 1.33
N MET A 23 15.12 -2.69 1.01
CA MET A 23 15.90 -2.83 -0.22
C MET A 23 16.50 -4.23 -0.39
N VAL A 24 16.88 -4.89 0.71
CA VAL A 24 17.52 -6.21 0.68
C VAL A 24 16.49 -7.33 0.63
N ALA A 25 15.43 -7.22 1.44
CA ALA A 25 14.40 -8.25 1.51
C ALA A 25 13.36 -8.13 0.40
N GLY A 26 13.29 -6.98 -0.29
CA GLY A 26 12.23 -6.71 -1.28
C GLY A 26 10.84 -6.79 -0.67
N GLN A 27 10.67 -6.24 0.55
CA GLN A 27 9.44 -6.37 1.33
C GLN A 27 8.92 -5.02 1.76
N GLU A 28 7.60 -4.92 1.86
CA GLU A 28 6.95 -3.77 2.46
C GLU A 28 7.33 -3.63 3.94
N VAL A 29 7.67 -2.40 4.32
CA VAL A 29 7.89 -1.94 5.67
C VAL A 29 6.83 -0.90 5.98
N SER A 30 5.82 -1.28 6.73
CA SER A 30 4.78 -0.36 7.19
C SER A 30 5.24 0.35 8.48
N PHE A 31 5.17 1.68 8.50
CA PHE A 31 5.41 2.46 9.71
C PHE A 31 4.21 2.35 10.65
N THR A 32 4.08 1.19 11.26
CA THR A 32 3.09 0.84 12.29
C THR A 32 3.83 0.26 13.49
N GLN A 33 3.29 0.43 14.71
CA GLN A 33 3.91 -0.16 15.89
C GLN A 33 4.04 -1.68 15.75
N ASP A 34 3.05 -2.31 15.10
CA ASP A 34 3.08 -3.74 14.82
C ASP A 34 4.31 -4.23 14.06
N PHE A 35 4.77 -3.47 13.06
CA PHE A 35 6.00 -3.79 12.35
C PHE A 35 7.24 -3.42 13.19
N PHE A 36 7.23 -2.26 13.82
CA PHE A 36 8.36 -1.74 14.58
C PHE A 36 8.63 -2.53 15.86
N ASP A 37 7.64 -3.24 16.40
CA ASP A 37 7.86 -4.22 17.48
C ASP A 37 8.83 -5.36 17.07
N TRP A 38 8.84 -5.76 15.77
CA TRP A 38 9.81 -6.74 15.28
C TRP A 38 11.24 -6.22 15.30
N LEU A 39 11.41 -4.91 15.17
CA LEU A 39 12.69 -4.21 15.21
C LEU A 39 13.07 -3.81 16.65
N CYS A 40 12.22 -4.08 17.62
CA CYS A 40 12.35 -3.58 19.01
C CYS A 40 12.53 -2.05 19.07
N VAL A 41 11.77 -1.32 18.27
CA VAL A 41 11.77 0.14 18.18
C VAL A 41 10.39 0.68 18.55
N ASP A 42 10.34 1.69 19.42
CA ASP A 42 9.10 2.42 19.67
C ASP A 42 8.85 3.39 18.50
N LEU A 43 7.75 3.16 17.76
CA LEU A 43 7.37 4.00 16.64
C LEU A 43 7.10 5.45 17.08
N ASN A 44 6.65 5.65 18.31
CA ASN A 44 6.39 6.98 18.87
C ASN A 44 7.62 7.88 18.86
N ASP A 45 8.81 7.31 18.92
CA ASP A 45 10.07 8.03 18.88
C ASP A 45 10.56 8.36 17.47
N VAL A 46 9.96 7.74 16.45
CA VAL A 46 10.36 7.94 15.06
C VAL A 46 9.78 9.23 14.51
N GLU A 47 10.58 9.99 13.77
CA GLU A 47 10.14 11.20 13.07
C GLU A 47 9.29 10.88 11.86
N ILE A 48 8.14 11.55 11.72
CA ILE A 48 7.26 11.40 10.55
C ILE A 48 8.00 11.74 9.26
N ALA A 49 8.84 12.79 9.30
CA ALA A 49 9.65 13.19 8.14
C ALA A 49 10.57 12.07 7.65
N ARG A 50 11.12 11.26 8.58
CA ARG A 50 11.96 10.11 8.26
C ARG A 50 11.19 9.02 7.53
N ALA A 51 9.97 8.72 7.99
CA ALA A 51 9.08 7.76 7.32
C ALA A 51 8.68 8.24 5.92
N VAL A 52 8.32 9.51 5.78
CA VAL A 52 7.98 10.13 4.48
C VAL A 52 9.19 10.09 3.53
N ALA A 53 10.39 10.42 4.03
CA ALA A 53 11.62 10.33 3.24
C ALA A 53 11.89 8.89 2.77
N ALA A 54 11.69 7.89 3.64
CA ALA A 54 11.84 6.47 3.27
C ALA A 54 10.82 6.06 2.20
N SER A 55 9.56 6.47 2.37
CA SER A 55 8.47 6.16 1.43
C SER A 55 8.69 6.75 0.03
N SER A 56 9.42 7.85 -0.07
CA SER A 56 9.69 8.57 -1.33
C SER A 56 11.15 8.48 -1.78
N ALA A 57 11.95 7.58 -1.20
CA ALA A 57 13.35 7.37 -1.57
C ALA A 57 13.47 6.55 -2.86
N VAL A 58 13.10 7.18 -3.99
CA VAL A 58 13.18 6.56 -5.33
C VAL A 58 14.64 6.18 -5.62
N PRO A 59 14.93 4.90 -5.93
CA PRO A 59 16.28 4.45 -6.22
C PRO A 59 16.93 5.29 -7.32
N LEU A 60 18.24 5.55 -7.20
CA LEU A 60 19.08 6.37 -8.07
C LEU A 60 18.81 7.88 -8.00
N ILE A 61 17.65 8.34 -7.55
CA ILE A 61 17.33 9.75 -7.36
C ILE A 61 17.65 10.18 -5.93
N PHE A 62 17.28 9.33 -4.97
CA PHE A 62 17.50 9.59 -3.54
C PHE A 62 18.28 8.46 -2.88
N SER A 63 19.01 8.81 -1.84
CA SER A 63 19.69 7.83 -0.99
C SER A 63 18.67 7.04 -0.17
N PRO A 64 18.87 5.72 0.02
CA PRO A 64 18.08 4.93 0.96
C PRO A 64 18.13 5.52 2.37
N ILE A 65 17.06 5.35 3.12
CA ILE A 65 16.99 5.73 4.53
C ILE A 65 17.38 4.53 5.38
N THR A 66 18.40 4.66 6.20
CA THR A 66 18.84 3.58 7.09
C THR A 66 18.08 3.61 8.41
N GLN A 67 17.45 2.50 8.76
CA GLN A 67 16.78 2.25 10.03
C GLN A 67 17.59 1.25 10.86
N ASN A 68 17.86 1.57 12.14
CA ASN A 68 18.46 0.63 13.07
C ASN A 68 17.49 -0.53 13.36
N ASN A 69 18.04 -1.72 13.46
CA ASN A 69 17.34 -2.91 13.88
C ASN A 69 17.87 -3.38 15.24
N HIS A 70 17.02 -3.41 16.24
CA HIS A 70 17.28 -3.94 17.57
C HIS A 70 16.54 -5.24 17.82
N GLY A 71 16.07 -5.90 16.75
CA GLY A 71 15.30 -7.14 16.81
C GLY A 71 16.03 -8.21 17.63
N GLY A 72 15.27 -8.94 18.45
CA GLY A 72 15.82 -9.89 19.42
C GLY A 72 16.25 -9.28 20.75
N ALA A 73 16.41 -7.96 20.86
CA ALA A 73 16.79 -7.28 22.11
C ALA A 73 15.61 -7.10 23.08
N CYS A 74 14.38 -7.15 22.59
CA CYS A 74 13.17 -7.06 23.39
C CYS A 74 12.40 -8.38 23.41
N GLN A 75 11.62 -8.62 24.47
CA GLN A 75 10.72 -9.77 24.55
C GLN A 75 9.45 -9.50 23.74
N ALA A 76 9.51 -9.67 22.41
CA ALA A 76 8.33 -9.63 21.53
C ALA A 76 7.47 -10.91 21.66
N GLU A 77 7.28 -11.40 22.90
CA GLU A 77 6.62 -12.70 23.16
C GLU A 77 5.13 -12.70 22.79
N SER A 78 4.43 -11.58 22.89
CA SER A 78 2.98 -11.51 22.67
C SER A 78 2.54 -11.84 21.24
N LYS A 79 3.38 -11.57 20.24
CA LYS A 79 3.06 -11.81 18.83
C LYS A 79 3.41 -13.21 18.33
N LYS A 80 4.39 -13.87 18.95
CA LYS A 80 4.74 -15.27 18.68
C LYS A 80 3.57 -16.20 19.02
N GLU A 81 2.82 -15.84 20.07
CA GLU A 81 1.64 -16.56 20.50
C GLU A 81 0.45 -16.37 19.55
N LEU A 82 0.24 -15.15 19.04
CA LEU A 82 -0.81 -14.85 18.05
C LEU A 82 -0.59 -15.65 16.75
N LEU A 83 0.65 -15.73 16.29
CA LEU A 83 1.04 -16.51 15.11
C LEU A 83 0.88 -18.01 15.31
N THR A 84 1.09 -18.52 16.53
CA THR A 84 0.90 -19.94 16.85
C THR A 84 -0.55 -20.34 17.06
N GLN A 85 -1.42 -19.41 17.47
CA GLN A 85 -2.85 -19.65 17.67
C GLN A 85 -3.68 -19.63 16.37
N MET A 86 -3.15 -19.13 15.27
CA MET A 86 -3.82 -19.15 13.96
C MET A 86 -3.88 -20.58 13.42
N LYS A 87 -4.94 -21.31 13.73
CA LYS A 87 -5.18 -22.68 13.19
C LYS A 87 -5.35 -22.65 11.68
N VAL A 88 -4.56 -23.46 11.03
CA VAL A 88 -4.40 -23.62 9.59
C VAL A 88 -5.66 -24.11 8.88
N GLY A 89 -6.03 -23.45 7.77
CA GLY A 89 -7.23 -23.78 7.00
C GLY A 89 -7.01 -24.34 5.59
N ASN A 90 -5.96 -23.97 4.87
CA ASN A 90 -5.65 -24.52 3.54
C ASN A 90 -4.16 -24.33 3.18
N ARG A 91 -3.73 -24.99 2.09
CA ARG A 91 -2.32 -25.03 1.65
C ARG A 91 -1.75 -23.64 1.26
N LEU A 92 -2.58 -22.78 0.66
CA LEU A 92 -2.17 -21.42 0.28
C LEU A 92 -1.90 -20.56 1.51
N TRP A 93 -2.75 -20.66 2.52
CA TRP A 93 -2.59 -19.99 3.80
C TRP A 93 -1.29 -20.43 4.50
N LEU A 94 -0.97 -21.74 4.48
CA LEU A 94 0.28 -22.27 5.04
C LEU A 94 1.51 -21.63 4.39
N ASN A 95 1.55 -21.56 3.06
CA ASN A 95 2.67 -20.99 2.35
C ASN A 95 2.86 -19.50 2.67
N ASN A 96 1.77 -18.73 2.73
CA ASN A 96 1.82 -17.31 3.09
C ASN A 96 2.25 -17.12 4.55
N PHE A 97 1.77 -17.96 5.46
CA PHE A 97 2.14 -17.94 6.87
C PHE A 97 3.62 -18.28 7.08
N GLU A 98 4.13 -19.34 6.44
CA GLU A 98 5.54 -19.71 6.52
C GLU A 98 6.45 -18.62 5.94
N THR A 99 6.03 -17.98 4.85
CA THR A 99 6.72 -16.84 4.27
C THR A 99 6.77 -15.68 5.24
N MET A 100 5.64 -15.30 5.83
CA MET A 100 5.56 -14.23 6.83
C MET A 100 6.42 -14.56 8.06
N LYS A 101 6.39 -15.79 8.55
CA LYS A 101 7.20 -16.25 9.68
C LYS A 101 8.71 -16.16 9.40
N LYS A 102 9.15 -16.58 8.22
CA LYS A 102 10.55 -16.44 7.80
C LYS A 102 10.97 -14.97 7.72
N ARG A 103 10.11 -14.12 7.16
CA ARG A 103 10.32 -12.68 7.06
C ARG A 103 10.54 -12.07 8.44
N THR A 104 9.62 -12.35 9.35
CA THR A 104 9.66 -11.84 10.72
C THR A 104 10.91 -12.32 11.48
N ALA A 105 11.27 -13.60 11.32
CA ALA A 105 12.45 -14.17 11.95
C ALA A 105 13.74 -13.46 11.50
N SER A 106 13.81 -13.02 10.22
CA SER A 106 14.99 -12.29 9.73
C SER A 106 15.19 -10.93 10.40
N TYR A 107 14.10 -10.25 10.79
CA TYR A 107 14.19 -8.98 11.51
C TYR A 107 14.54 -9.14 12.99
N GLN A 108 14.30 -10.31 13.57
CA GLN A 108 14.65 -10.60 14.96
C GLN A 108 16.12 -10.98 15.16
N ASN A 109 16.89 -11.15 14.10
CA ASN A 109 18.32 -11.43 14.16
C ASN A 109 19.12 -10.16 13.83
N ASN A 110 19.30 -9.31 14.83
CA ASN A 110 20.04 -8.06 14.66
C ASN A 110 21.56 -8.23 14.52
N GLU A 111 22.12 -9.39 14.84
CA GLU A 111 23.54 -9.68 14.58
C GLU A 111 23.79 -9.81 13.07
N GLU A 112 22.92 -10.51 12.35
CA GLU A 112 23.03 -10.65 10.89
C GLU A 112 22.43 -9.45 10.12
N LYS A 113 21.43 -8.76 10.72
CA LYS A 113 20.72 -7.65 10.09
C LYS A 113 20.61 -6.45 11.04
N PRO A 114 21.73 -5.77 11.36
CA PRO A 114 21.71 -4.64 12.30
C PRO A 114 21.03 -3.39 11.73
N TYR A 115 20.87 -3.30 10.41
CA TYR A 115 20.26 -2.17 9.72
C TYR A 115 19.28 -2.63 8.65
N LEU A 116 18.22 -1.83 8.42
CA LEU A 116 17.36 -1.87 7.25
C LEU A 116 17.67 -0.67 6.37
N HIS A 117 17.84 -0.89 5.09
CA HIS A 117 17.93 0.17 4.09
C HIS A 117 16.60 0.29 3.37
N LEU A 118 15.90 1.40 3.60
CA LEU A 118 14.55 1.64 3.11
C LEU A 118 14.60 2.50 1.85
N VAL A 119 13.84 2.07 0.85
CA VAL A 119 13.64 2.76 -0.42
C VAL A 119 12.14 2.96 -0.67
N ASP A 120 11.78 3.63 -1.75
CA ASP A 120 10.41 3.97 -2.12
C ASP A 120 9.43 2.80 -1.94
N GLY A 121 8.29 3.09 -1.30
CA GLY A 121 7.26 2.10 -1.02
C GLY A 121 6.60 1.52 -2.27
N GLY A 122 6.57 2.29 -3.36
CA GLY A 122 5.99 1.87 -4.63
C GLY A 122 6.67 0.67 -5.28
N LEU A 123 7.91 0.35 -4.88
CA LEU A 123 8.61 -0.84 -5.38
C LEU A 123 7.93 -2.16 -4.96
N THR A 124 7.32 -2.20 -3.78
CA THR A 124 6.64 -3.40 -3.26
C THR A 124 5.13 -3.27 -3.24
N ASP A 125 4.62 -2.08 -2.92
CA ASP A 125 3.18 -1.79 -2.86
C ASP A 125 2.88 -0.34 -3.26
N ASN A 126 2.77 -0.10 -4.54
CA ASN A 126 2.52 1.24 -5.10
C ASN A 126 1.17 1.85 -4.69
N LEU A 127 0.21 1.03 -4.29
CA LEU A 127 -1.13 1.47 -3.93
C LEU A 127 -1.39 1.45 -2.41
N GLY A 128 -0.48 0.93 -1.60
CA GLY A 128 -0.66 0.78 -0.16
C GLY A 128 -1.77 -0.22 0.21
N LEU A 129 -2.04 -1.20 -0.65
CA LEU A 129 -3.13 -2.17 -0.48
C LEU A 129 -2.64 -3.60 -0.20
N ALA A 130 -1.33 -3.87 -0.30
CA ALA A 130 -0.79 -5.22 -0.17
C ALA A 130 -1.08 -5.79 1.22
N SER A 131 -0.88 -5.03 2.28
CA SER A 131 -1.19 -5.47 3.66
C SER A 131 -2.67 -5.85 3.82
N LEU A 132 -3.57 -5.11 3.20
CA LEU A 132 -5.01 -5.39 3.23
C LEU A 132 -5.34 -6.67 2.47
N LEU A 133 -4.68 -6.89 1.33
CA LEU A 133 -4.83 -8.11 0.54
C LEU A 133 -4.20 -9.31 1.23
N ASP A 134 -3.05 -9.16 1.86
CA ASP A 134 -2.41 -10.21 2.63
C ASP A 134 -3.28 -10.65 3.81
N MET A 135 -3.90 -9.71 4.54
CA MET A 135 -4.90 -10.04 5.54
C MET A 135 -6.08 -10.83 4.93
N SER A 136 -6.54 -10.45 3.74
CA SER A 136 -7.64 -11.15 3.08
C SER A 136 -7.25 -12.55 2.60
N ASN A 137 -5.99 -12.76 2.27
CA ASN A 137 -5.42 -14.05 1.88
C ASN A 137 -5.13 -14.94 3.11
N LEU A 138 -4.71 -14.35 4.21
CA LEU A 138 -4.49 -15.04 5.49
C LEU A 138 -5.80 -15.38 6.19
N LEU A 139 -6.77 -14.46 6.20
CA LEU A 139 -8.08 -14.65 6.77
C LEU A 139 -9.07 -14.87 5.63
N THR A 140 -9.68 -16.06 5.56
CA THR A 140 -10.80 -16.25 4.62
C THR A 140 -11.87 -15.19 4.89
N VAL A 141 -12.65 -14.81 3.88
CA VAL A 141 -13.80 -13.87 4.02
C VAL A 141 -14.70 -14.27 5.20
N LYS A 142 -14.87 -15.58 5.43
CA LYS A 142 -15.64 -16.12 6.58
C LYS A 142 -15.04 -15.74 7.93
N LYS A 143 -13.73 -15.87 8.10
CA LYS A 143 -13.03 -15.54 9.35
C LYS A 143 -13.05 -14.03 9.59
N LEU A 144 -12.68 -13.26 8.56
CA LEU A 144 -12.69 -11.80 8.64
C LEU A 144 -14.09 -11.26 8.96
N TYR A 145 -15.14 -11.82 8.36
CA TYR A 145 -16.51 -11.47 8.70
C TYR A 145 -16.85 -11.82 10.15
N ALA A 146 -16.38 -12.96 10.65
CA ALA A 146 -16.64 -13.38 12.04
C ALA A 146 -16.01 -12.40 13.06
N GLU A 147 -14.85 -11.83 12.74
CA GLU A 147 -14.21 -10.79 13.55
C GLU A 147 -14.99 -9.47 13.46
N LEU A 148 -15.29 -9.02 12.24
CA LEU A 148 -15.87 -7.70 12.01
C LEU A 148 -17.35 -7.58 12.37
N LYS A 149 -18.12 -8.69 12.38
CA LYS A 149 -19.56 -8.68 12.70
C LYS A 149 -19.87 -8.20 14.12
N ASN A 150 -18.91 -8.29 15.05
CA ASN A 150 -19.06 -7.85 16.43
C ASN A 150 -18.87 -6.33 16.60
N TYR A 151 -18.33 -5.66 15.58
CA TYR A 151 -18.24 -4.21 15.51
C TYR A 151 -19.51 -3.66 14.86
N ASN A 152 -19.93 -2.47 15.24
CA ASN A 152 -21.10 -1.81 14.63
C ASN A 152 -20.76 -1.23 13.25
N LEU A 153 -20.23 -2.09 12.36
CA LEU A 153 -19.85 -1.74 11.00
C LEU A 153 -21.00 -2.04 10.04
N ARG A 154 -21.28 -1.11 9.14
CA ARG A 154 -22.25 -1.28 8.04
C ARG A 154 -21.57 -1.40 6.68
N ASN A 155 -20.50 -0.66 6.49
CA ASN A 155 -19.80 -0.59 5.21
C ASN A 155 -18.28 -0.63 5.43
N ILE A 156 -17.58 -1.26 4.49
CA ILE A 156 -16.14 -1.16 4.29
C ILE A 156 -15.98 -0.47 2.94
N ILE A 157 -15.38 0.71 2.93
CA ILE A 157 -15.17 1.49 1.70
C ILE A 157 -13.68 1.69 1.54
N VAL A 158 -13.13 1.15 0.47
CA VAL A 158 -11.73 1.34 0.08
C VAL A 158 -11.74 2.25 -1.14
N VAL A 159 -11.10 3.41 -1.01
CA VAL A 159 -10.90 4.36 -2.12
C VAL A 159 -9.44 4.34 -2.49
N ASN A 160 -9.14 3.79 -3.66
CA ASN A 160 -7.82 3.79 -4.24
C ASN A 160 -7.67 4.96 -5.21
N VAL A 161 -6.63 5.77 -5.02
CA VAL A 161 -6.28 6.88 -5.90
C VAL A 161 -4.96 6.55 -6.58
N ASN A 162 -5.03 6.20 -7.86
CA ASN A 162 -3.89 5.83 -8.67
C ASN A 162 -3.50 6.94 -9.64
N ALA A 163 -2.46 7.69 -9.28
CA ALA A 163 -1.89 8.76 -10.09
C ALA A 163 -0.74 8.27 -10.99
N GLN A 164 -0.69 6.97 -11.29
CA GLN A 164 0.32 6.38 -12.14
C GLN A 164 0.30 7.00 -13.53
N ASN A 165 1.43 7.55 -13.96
CA ASN A 165 1.63 8.07 -15.31
C ASN A 165 1.89 6.94 -16.32
N GLU A 166 1.82 7.23 -17.59
CA GLU A 166 2.30 6.32 -18.63
C GLU A 166 3.76 6.64 -18.93
N LEU A 167 4.58 5.57 -19.03
CA LEU A 167 5.91 5.71 -19.58
C LEU A 167 5.74 6.22 -21.01
N SER A 168 6.31 7.38 -21.31
CA SER A 168 6.23 7.97 -22.65
C SER A 168 6.82 6.98 -23.67
N ASN A 169 5.98 6.54 -24.63
CA ASN A 169 6.35 5.59 -25.70
C ASN A 169 7.32 6.21 -26.74
N HIS A 170 8.23 7.09 -26.29
CA HIS A 170 9.22 7.70 -27.18
C HIS A 170 10.30 6.70 -27.59
N ILE A 171 10.56 5.71 -26.73
CA ILE A 171 11.56 4.65 -26.96
C ILE A 171 11.24 3.89 -28.25
N ASP A 172 9.98 3.48 -28.42
CA ASP A 172 9.53 2.66 -29.55
C ASP A 172 9.39 3.45 -30.86
N LYS A 173 9.62 4.77 -30.84
CA LYS A 173 9.55 5.63 -32.04
C LYS A 173 10.91 5.79 -32.72
N SER A 174 12.00 5.30 -32.15
CA SER A 174 13.33 5.31 -32.71
C SER A 174 13.90 3.90 -32.80
N ALA A 175 14.73 3.68 -33.84
CA ALA A 175 15.53 2.47 -33.97
C ALA A 175 16.82 2.54 -33.12
N ASP A 176 17.10 3.67 -32.48
CA ASP A 176 18.28 3.85 -31.65
C ASP A 176 18.16 3.03 -30.36
N VAL A 177 19.29 2.55 -29.88
CA VAL A 177 19.34 1.82 -28.62
C VAL A 177 19.01 2.78 -27.48
N PRO A 178 18.01 2.46 -26.60
CA PRO A 178 17.67 3.30 -25.47
C PRO A 178 18.87 3.56 -24.55
N GLY A 179 18.97 4.77 -24.03
CA GLY A 179 20.01 5.14 -23.07
C GLY A 179 19.85 4.45 -21.73
N ILE A 180 20.90 4.50 -20.91
CA ILE A 180 20.91 3.86 -19.56
C ILE A 180 19.76 4.37 -18.70
N LYS A 181 19.42 5.67 -18.79
CA LYS A 181 18.33 6.27 -18.02
C LYS A 181 16.97 5.66 -18.38
N GLU A 182 16.69 5.49 -19.65
CA GLU A 182 15.45 4.88 -20.15
C GLU A 182 15.36 3.41 -19.72
N VAL A 183 16.46 2.66 -19.85
CA VAL A 183 16.53 1.26 -19.42
C VAL A 183 16.27 1.13 -17.93
N VAL A 184 16.93 1.94 -17.10
CA VAL A 184 16.74 1.93 -15.63
C VAL A 184 15.32 2.30 -15.25
N ASN A 185 14.75 3.35 -15.85
CA ASN A 185 13.35 3.71 -15.61
C ASN A 185 12.39 2.57 -15.96
N THR A 186 12.64 1.86 -17.06
CA THR A 186 11.84 0.70 -17.46
C THR A 186 11.94 -0.43 -16.44
N VAL A 187 13.15 -0.75 -15.98
CA VAL A 187 13.37 -1.83 -14.98
C VAL A 187 12.68 -1.53 -13.66
N ILE A 188 12.57 -0.27 -13.27
CA ILE A 188 11.86 0.13 -12.04
C ILE A 188 10.34 0.14 -12.26
N ASN A 189 9.87 0.79 -13.32
CA ASN A 189 8.44 1.09 -13.46
C ASN A 189 7.62 -0.09 -14.00
N VAL A 190 8.16 -0.93 -14.90
CA VAL A 190 7.39 -2.05 -15.44
C VAL A 190 6.93 -3.06 -14.37
N PRO A 191 7.77 -3.50 -13.40
CA PRO A 191 7.30 -4.32 -12.30
C PRO A 191 6.24 -3.63 -11.43
N ILE A 192 6.42 -2.33 -11.13
CA ILE A 192 5.45 -1.52 -10.36
C ILE A 192 4.10 -1.50 -11.07
N ASP A 193 4.09 -1.28 -12.39
CA ASP A 193 2.86 -1.25 -13.19
C ASP A 193 2.13 -2.59 -13.15
N LYS A 194 2.84 -3.69 -13.31
CA LYS A 194 2.27 -5.04 -13.28
C LYS A 194 1.73 -5.42 -11.91
N THR A 195 2.45 -5.04 -10.86
CA THR A 195 1.99 -5.26 -9.48
C THR A 195 0.75 -4.42 -9.19
N THR A 196 0.72 -3.15 -9.60
CA THR A 196 -0.42 -2.25 -9.46
C THR A 196 -1.69 -2.81 -10.13
N GLU A 197 -1.60 -3.26 -11.39
CA GLU A 197 -2.73 -3.87 -12.09
C GLU A 197 -3.26 -5.12 -11.36
N SER A 198 -2.37 -5.96 -10.86
CA SER A 198 -2.72 -7.16 -10.12
C SER A 198 -3.41 -6.82 -8.80
N THR A 199 -2.88 -5.84 -8.06
CA THR A 199 -3.44 -5.36 -6.79
C THR A 199 -4.86 -4.82 -6.97
N VAL A 200 -5.12 -4.02 -8.00
CA VAL A 200 -6.48 -3.53 -8.31
C VAL A 200 -7.44 -4.67 -8.58
N LYS A 201 -7.05 -5.65 -9.43
CA LYS A 201 -7.87 -6.83 -9.76
C LYS A 201 -8.19 -7.67 -8.52
N TYR A 202 -7.21 -7.90 -7.65
CA TYR A 202 -7.41 -8.67 -6.42
C TYR A 202 -8.31 -7.94 -5.43
N SER A 203 -8.16 -6.62 -5.29
CA SER A 203 -8.99 -5.79 -4.40
C SER A 203 -10.46 -5.80 -4.85
N GLN A 204 -10.73 -5.66 -6.14
CA GLN A 204 -12.08 -5.78 -6.69
C GLN A 204 -12.65 -7.17 -6.44
N LYS A 205 -11.90 -8.22 -6.74
CA LYS A 205 -12.31 -9.61 -6.51
C LYS A 205 -12.62 -9.87 -5.04
N PHE A 206 -11.84 -9.32 -4.12
CA PHE A 206 -12.10 -9.43 -2.69
C PHE A 206 -13.42 -8.78 -2.31
N ALA A 207 -13.70 -7.56 -2.78
CA ALA A 207 -14.97 -6.87 -2.50
C ALA A 207 -16.18 -7.66 -3.04
N ASP A 208 -16.05 -8.25 -4.24
CA ASP A 208 -17.10 -9.08 -4.84
C ASP A 208 -17.35 -10.36 -4.03
N GLN A 209 -16.29 -11.06 -3.63
CA GLN A 209 -16.37 -12.26 -2.78
C GLN A 209 -16.97 -11.94 -1.42
N TRP A 210 -16.59 -10.82 -0.81
CA TRP A 210 -17.15 -10.34 0.44
C TRP A 210 -18.65 -10.12 0.33
N ASN A 211 -19.09 -9.38 -0.68
CA ASN A 211 -20.49 -9.08 -0.92
C ASN A 211 -21.32 -10.34 -1.24
N ALA A 212 -20.77 -11.26 -2.02
CA ALA A 212 -21.40 -12.55 -2.29
C ALA A 212 -21.59 -13.37 -1.00
N TYR A 213 -20.58 -13.39 -0.12
CA TYR A 213 -20.65 -14.10 1.15
C TYR A 213 -21.67 -13.48 2.11
N THR A 214 -21.69 -12.16 2.23
CA THR A 214 -22.55 -11.45 3.18
C THR A 214 -24.00 -11.37 2.74
N LYS A 215 -24.29 -11.49 1.43
CA LYS A 215 -25.63 -11.46 0.84
C LYS A 215 -26.59 -12.47 1.49
N HIS A 216 -26.07 -13.65 1.83
CA HIS A 216 -26.87 -14.77 2.37
C HIS A 216 -26.81 -14.87 3.91
N LYS A 217 -26.19 -13.90 4.60
CA LYS A 217 -26.12 -13.91 6.06
C LYS A 217 -27.35 -13.29 6.69
N LYS A 218 -27.85 -13.94 7.76
CA LYS A 218 -28.85 -13.36 8.67
C LYS A 218 -28.14 -12.42 9.64
N GLY A 219 -28.61 -11.19 9.80
CA GLY A 219 -28.04 -10.18 10.69
C GLY A 219 -27.43 -8.98 9.94
N ALA A 220 -26.52 -8.26 10.59
CA ALA A 220 -25.88 -7.07 10.01
C ALA A 220 -25.12 -7.44 8.72
N LYS A 221 -25.54 -6.84 7.62
CA LYS A 221 -24.90 -7.05 6.32
C LYS A 221 -23.84 -5.97 6.12
N ILE A 222 -22.60 -6.29 6.47
CA ILE A 222 -21.48 -5.41 6.16
C ILE A 222 -21.23 -5.48 4.66
N LYS A 223 -21.34 -4.36 3.93
CA LYS A 223 -21.04 -4.30 2.50
C LYS A 223 -19.64 -3.80 2.27
N ALA A 224 -18.96 -4.32 1.26
CA ALA A 224 -17.65 -3.84 0.81
C ALA A 224 -17.78 -3.10 -0.53
N TYR A 225 -17.12 -1.96 -0.61
CA TYR A 225 -17.03 -1.13 -1.82
C TYR A 225 -15.55 -0.90 -2.11
N PHE A 226 -15.15 -1.17 -3.35
CA PHE A 226 -13.83 -0.83 -3.85
C PHE A 226 -13.97 0.20 -4.96
N VAL A 227 -13.50 1.41 -4.69
CA VAL A 227 -13.51 2.53 -5.62
C VAL A 227 -12.09 2.72 -6.12
N ASN A 228 -11.86 2.45 -7.41
CA ASN A 228 -10.58 2.72 -8.06
C ASN A 228 -10.70 3.99 -8.90
N LEU A 229 -9.85 4.98 -8.61
CA LEU A 229 -9.75 6.22 -9.35
C LEU A 229 -8.36 6.27 -9.98
N SER A 230 -8.28 6.07 -11.28
CA SER A 230 -7.02 6.06 -12.02
C SER A 230 -7.02 7.14 -13.10
N LEU A 231 -5.91 7.86 -13.26
CA LEU A 231 -5.75 8.84 -14.35
C LEU A 231 -5.92 8.19 -15.73
N LYS A 232 -5.62 6.88 -15.85
CA LYS A 232 -5.82 6.10 -17.09
C LYS A 232 -7.30 5.95 -17.46
N ASP A 233 -8.22 6.08 -16.50
CA ASP A 233 -9.67 5.93 -16.70
C ASP A 233 -10.36 7.24 -17.12
N LEU A 234 -9.60 8.34 -17.27
CA LEU A 234 -10.13 9.57 -17.82
C LEU A 234 -10.64 9.39 -19.25
N PRO A 235 -11.68 10.14 -19.67
CA PRO A 235 -12.09 10.20 -21.06
C PRO A 235 -10.93 10.61 -21.97
N GLU A 236 -10.89 10.04 -23.18
CA GLU A 236 -9.89 10.40 -24.17
C GLU A 236 -9.94 11.89 -24.49
N GLY A 237 -8.80 12.56 -24.49
CA GLY A 237 -8.70 13.98 -24.76
C GLY A 237 -7.42 14.61 -24.23
N GLN A 238 -7.30 15.92 -24.40
CA GLN A 238 -6.10 16.68 -24.07
C GLN A 238 -5.76 16.58 -22.56
N LEU A 239 -6.76 16.67 -21.68
CA LEU A 239 -6.55 16.60 -20.23
C LEU A 239 -5.91 15.26 -19.83
N LYS A 240 -6.44 14.12 -20.36
CA LYS A 240 -5.87 12.79 -20.10
C LYS A 240 -4.41 12.73 -20.53
N ASN A 241 -4.12 13.16 -21.75
CA ASN A 241 -2.75 13.18 -22.28
C ASN A 241 -1.84 14.03 -21.41
N ASP A 242 -2.31 15.22 -21.02
CA ASP A 242 -1.52 16.14 -20.20
C ASP A 242 -1.18 15.51 -18.85
N VAL A 243 -2.19 14.99 -18.10
CA VAL A 243 -1.96 14.48 -16.74
C VAL A 243 -1.17 13.17 -16.71
N LEU A 244 -1.28 12.31 -17.74
CA LEU A 244 -0.49 11.09 -17.85
C LEU A 244 1.00 11.38 -18.18
N ASN A 245 1.31 12.55 -18.69
CA ASN A 245 2.68 13.01 -18.96
C ASN A 245 3.29 13.85 -17.83
N ILE A 246 2.55 14.14 -16.74
CA ILE A 246 3.14 14.83 -15.58
C ILE A 246 4.11 13.89 -14.89
N GLY A 247 5.37 14.25 -14.86
CA GLY A 247 6.42 13.45 -14.19
C GLY A 247 6.31 13.49 -12.67
N THR A 248 6.79 12.45 -12.01
CA THR A 248 6.91 12.42 -10.56
C THR A 248 7.90 13.48 -10.08
N SER A 249 7.44 14.41 -9.25
CA SER A 249 8.24 15.52 -8.73
C SER A 249 7.70 16.00 -7.38
N PHE A 250 8.60 16.48 -6.51
CA PHE A 250 8.21 17.18 -5.28
C PHE A 250 7.71 18.61 -5.51
N TYR A 251 7.94 19.14 -6.69
CA TYR A 251 7.43 20.46 -7.11
C TYR A 251 6.70 20.31 -8.43
N LEU A 252 5.45 20.70 -8.45
CA LEU A 252 4.63 20.79 -9.65
C LEU A 252 4.26 22.24 -9.91
N PRO A 253 4.31 22.72 -11.18
CA PRO A 253 3.73 23.99 -11.57
C PRO A 253 2.24 24.06 -11.21
N GLN A 254 1.74 25.26 -10.92
CA GLN A 254 0.34 25.46 -10.58
C GLN A 254 -0.62 24.91 -11.64
N SER A 255 -0.26 25.09 -12.91
CA SER A 255 -1.05 24.57 -14.06
C SER A 255 -1.24 23.06 -14.02
N ASP A 256 -0.19 22.30 -13.60
CA ASP A 256 -0.26 20.84 -13.54
C ASP A 256 -1.09 20.39 -12.32
N VAL A 257 -0.96 21.09 -11.20
CA VAL A 257 -1.82 20.87 -10.02
C VAL A 257 -3.29 21.09 -10.39
N ASP A 258 -3.62 22.16 -11.11
CA ASP A 258 -4.99 22.47 -11.50
C ASP A 258 -5.56 21.43 -12.46
N LYS A 259 -4.77 20.93 -13.43
CA LYS A 259 -5.15 19.81 -14.31
C LYS A 259 -5.43 18.52 -13.53
N LEU A 260 -4.57 18.18 -12.55
CA LEU A 260 -4.77 17.00 -11.70
C LEU A 260 -6.03 17.12 -10.84
N ARG A 261 -6.34 18.33 -10.33
CA ARG A 261 -7.59 18.57 -9.58
C ARG A 261 -8.82 18.42 -10.47
N GLU A 262 -8.78 18.94 -11.69
CA GLU A 262 -9.84 18.75 -12.68
C GLU A 262 -10.04 17.28 -13.03
N ALA A 263 -8.94 16.55 -13.28
CA ALA A 263 -8.95 15.13 -13.54
C ALA A 263 -9.60 14.34 -12.39
N ALA A 264 -9.21 14.63 -11.14
CA ALA A 264 -9.79 14.00 -9.96
C ALA A 264 -11.29 14.25 -9.84
N LYS A 265 -11.78 15.47 -10.14
CA LYS A 265 -13.20 15.80 -10.15
C LYS A 265 -13.97 14.97 -11.17
N ILE A 266 -13.47 14.89 -12.40
CA ILE A 266 -14.10 14.09 -13.47
C ILE A 266 -14.16 12.62 -13.08
N LEU A 267 -13.07 12.05 -12.56
CA LEU A 267 -13.02 10.64 -12.12
C LEU A 267 -14.04 10.36 -11.01
N LEU A 268 -14.18 11.24 -10.03
CA LEU A 268 -15.18 11.09 -8.96
C LEU A 268 -16.61 11.18 -9.51
N GLU A 269 -16.89 12.14 -10.38
CA GLU A 269 -18.22 12.34 -11.00
C GLU A 269 -18.62 11.17 -11.89
N GLN A 270 -17.68 10.50 -12.55
CA GLN A 270 -17.94 9.38 -13.45
C GLN A 270 -17.96 8.02 -12.76
N SER A 271 -17.37 7.91 -11.56
CA SER A 271 -17.25 6.63 -10.85
C SER A 271 -18.58 6.15 -10.27
N LYS A 272 -19.15 5.12 -10.91
CA LYS A 272 -20.38 4.46 -10.43
C LYS A 272 -20.18 3.85 -9.03
N GLU A 273 -19.00 3.30 -8.76
CA GLU A 273 -18.64 2.69 -7.48
C GLU A 273 -18.55 3.71 -6.38
N TYR A 274 -17.98 4.89 -6.66
CA TYR A 274 -17.97 6.02 -5.73
C TYR A 274 -19.38 6.47 -5.37
N HIS A 275 -20.27 6.65 -6.34
CA HIS A 275 -21.66 7.01 -6.09
C HIS A 275 -22.43 5.95 -5.29
N LYS A 276 -22.17 4.66 -5.54
CA LYS A 276 -22.75 3.58 -4.72
C LYS A 276 -22.26 3.63 -3.27
N ALA A 277 -20.95 3.88 -3.08
CA ALA A 277 -20.34 4.00 -1.75
C ALA A 277 -20.91 5.22 -0.99
N LEU A 278 -21.04 6.38 -1.64
CA LEU A 278 -21.66 7.58 -1.05
C LEU A 278 -23.10 7.34 -0.60
N LYS A 279 -23.94 6.69 -1.45
CA LYS A 279 -25.31 6.33 -1.08
C LYS A 279 -25.41 5.40 0.11
N ALA A 280 -24.39 4.60 0.35
CA ALA A 280 -24.33 3.68 1.49
C ALA A 280 -23.96 4.36 2.81
N LEU A 281 -23.46 5.59 2.78
CA LEU A 281 -23.14 6.42 3.95
C LEU A 281 -24.34 7.28 4.41
N GLN A 282 -25.32 7.47 3.56
CA GLN A 282 -26.58 8.16 3.85
C GLN A 282 -27.59 7.19 4.51
#